data_27f24eed16428151f4d86f942a0c1557
#
_entry.id   27f24eed16428151f4d86f942a0c1557
#
_cell.length_a   1.000
_cell.length_b   1.000
_cell.length_c   1.000
_cell.angle_alpha   90.00
_cell.angle_beta   90.00
_cell.angle_gamma   90.00
#
_symmetry.space_group_name_H-M   'P 1'
#
loop_
_entity.id
_entity.type
_entity.pdbx_description
1 polymer ?
#
loop_
_entity_poly.entity_id
_entity_poly.type
_entity_poly.pdbx_seq_one_letter_code
_entity_poly.pdbx_strand_id
1 'polypeptide(L)'
;MTDPASHRRPDPVPRPQPERPEFAVRPLRPRDEPARPPVAFRVTLAAWAAVALVVLGIAAVVALNYDAVRDALETTVSKDSSGATATEVADTVTVTVLGSAAVAVTLLLVAGVGLSLASARKTLAGIILLIAGLATAGACMLFWTFTADAGDLAAGALRWGPLLGAGLAAIATVAAGTALARK
;
A
#
# COMPACT_ATOMS: atom_id res chain seq x y z
N MET A 1 22.11 -92.75 -56.20
CA MET A 1 21.06 -91.96 -55.64
C MET A 1 21.60 -91.32 -54.35
N THR A 2 22.21 -90.17 -54.43
CA THR A 2 22.87 -89.43 -53.29
C THR A 2 22.12 -88.16 -53.04
N ASP A 3 21.54 -88.15 -51.88
CA ASP A 3 20.75 -87.02 -51.35
C ASP A 3 21.67 -85.89 -51.01
N PRO A 4 21.47 -84.65 -51.53
CA PRO A 4 22.30 -83.50 -51.15
C PRO A 4 21.82 -82.91 -49.83
N ALA A 5 22.64 -83.10 -48.82
CA ALA A 5 22.43 -82.51 -47.51
C ALA A 5 22.25 -80.96 -47.61
N SER A 6 21.03 -80.55 -47.33
CA SER A 6 20.69 -79.10 -47.22
C SER A 6 21.43 -78.49 -46.09
N HIS A 7 22.46 -77.71 -46.40
CA HIS A 7 23.11 -76.80 -45.42
C HIS A 7 22.12 -75.71 -44.99
N ARG A 8 21.35 -76.01 -43.97
CA ARG A 8 20.59 -74.98 -43.26
C ARG A 8 21.60 -74.00 -42.62
N ARG A 9 21.69 -72.80 -43.19
CA ARG A 9 22.40 -71.71 -42.50
C ARG A 9 21.73 -71.48 -41.15
N PRO A 10 22.51 -71.39 -40.06
CA PRO A 10 21.95 -71.00 -38.77
C PRO A 10 21.38 -69.58 -38.87
N ASP A 11 20.17 -69.42 -38.39
CA ASP A 11 19.53 -68.09 -38.31
C ASP A 11 20.41 -67.10 -37.56
N PRO A 12 20.56 -65.88 -38.06
CA PRO A 12 21.39 -64.86 -37.39
C PRO A 12 20.80 -64.57 -36.01
N VAL A 13 21.58 -64.80 -34.96
CA VAL A 13 21.25 -64.46 -33.58
C VAL A 13 20.90 -62.98 -33.52
N PRO A 14 19.67 -62.61 -33.03
CA PRO A 14 19.30 -61.20 -32.89
C PRO A 14 20.33 -60.47 -32.04
N ARG A 15 20.97 -59.45 -32.57
CA ARG A 15 21.87 -58.62 -31.79
C ARG A 15 21.05 -57.95 -30.69
N PRO A 16 21.48 -57.97 -29.41
CA PRO A 16 20.82 -57.25 -28.36
C PRO A 16 20.71 -55.77 -28.77
N GLN A 17 19.49 -55.26 -28.84
CA GLN A 17 19.29 -53.84 -29.07
C GLN A 17 19.84 -53.08 -27.85
N PRO A 18 20.66 -52.04 -28.04
CA PRO A 18 21.07 -51.22 -26.93
C PRO A 18 19.86 -50.66 -26.21
N GLU A 19 19.83 -50.86 -24.91
CA GLU A 19 18.78 -50.29 -24.06
C GLU A 19 18.65 -48.80 -24.36
N ARG A 20 17.48 -48.40 -24.83
CA ARG A 20 17.17 -46.96 -25.00
C ARG A 20 17.31 -46.30 -23.65
N PRO A 21 18.18 -45.27 -23.52
CA PRO A 21 18.23 -44.51 -22.27
C PRO A 21 16.84 -43.99 -21.98
N GLU A 22 16.20 -44.45 -20.90
CA GLU A 22 14.98 -43.90 -20.37
C GLU A 22 15.28 -42.50 -19.90
N PHE A 23 15.17 -41.53 -20.78
CA PHE A 23 15.11 -40.14 -20.38
C PHE A 23 13.79 -40.01 -19.60
N ALA A 24 13.88 -40.01 -18.27
CA ALA A 24 12.79 -39.59 -17.42
C ALA A 24 12.45 -38.14 -17.81
N VAL A 25 11.51 -37.98 -18.74
CA VAL A 25 10.99 -36.68 -19.11
C VAL A 25 10.31 -36.15 -17.84
N ARG A 26 11.07 -35.35 -17.08
CA ARG A 26 10.53 -34.66 -15.94
C ARG A 26 9.35 -33.84 -16.46
N PRO A 27 8.09 -34.11 -16.04
CA PRO A 27 6.97 -33.34 -16.53
C PRO A 27 7.28 -31.87 -16.31
N LEU A 28 7.26 -31.09 -17.39
CA LEU A 28 7.40 -29.64 -17.32
C LEU A 28 6.35 -29.17 -16.31
N ARG A 29 6.81 -28.64 -15.16
CA ARG A 29 5.88 -28.02 -14.21
C ARG A 29 5.08 -27.00 -15.00
N PRO A 30 3.73 -27.06 -14.93
CA PRO A 30 2.91 -26.02 -15.52
C PRO A 30 3.50 -24.68 -15.11
N ARG A 31 3.77 -23.81 -16.07
CA ARG A 31 4.25 -22.46 -15.78
C ARG A 31 3.18 -21.84 -14.90
N ASP A 32 3.49 -21.66 -13.61
CA ASP A 32 2.57 -21.03 -12.67
C ASP A 32 2.18 -19.68 -13.29
N GLU A 33 0.99 -19.59 -13.84
CA GLU A 33 0.45 -18.31 -14.30
C GLU A 33 0.56 -17.35 -13.12
N PRO A 34 1.06 -16.12 -13.32
CA PRO A 34 1.20 -15.16 -12.24
C PRO A 34 -0.17 -14.99 -11.58
N ALA A 35 -0.31 -15.56 -10.39
CA ALA A 35 -1.57 -15.57 -9.67
C ALA A 35 -2.06 -14.13 -9.54
N ARG A 36 -3.26 -13.85 -10.06
CA ARG A 36 -3.87 -12.53 -9.98
C ARG A 36 -3.83 -12.05 -8.54
N PRO A 37 -3.42 -10.79 -8.28
CA PRO A 37 -3.36 -10.28 -6.93
C PRO A 37 -4.73 -10.39 -6.27
N PRO A 38 -4.81 -10.84 -5.02
CA PRO A 38 -6.09 -11.03 -4.32
C PRO A 38 -6.87 -9.70 -4.28
N VAL A 39 -8.19 -9.80 -4.36
CA VAL A 39 -9.09 -8.62 -4.37
C VAL A 39 -8.78 -7.69 -3.20
N ALA A 40 -8.50 -8.23 -2.01
CA ALA A 40 -8.12 -7.46 -0.84
C ALA A 40 -6.88 -6.57 -1.09
N PHE A 41 -5.87 -7.05 -1.80
CA PHE A 41 -4.69 -6.25 -2.15
C PHE A 41 -5.04 -5.08 -3.08
N ARG A 42 -5.91 -5.31 -4.08
CA ARG A 42 -6.35 -4.24 -4.98
C ARG A 42 -7.15 -3.17 -4.24
N VAL A 43 -8.03 -3.58 -3.33
CA VAL A 43 -8.81 -2.66 -2.48
C VAL A 43 -7.87 -1.85 -1.58
N THR A 44 -6.90 -2.50 -0.93
CA THR A 44 -5.90 -1.82 -0.09
C THR A 44 -5.10 -0.81 -0.91
N LEU A 45 -4.63 -1.18 -2.10
CA LEU A 45 -3.88 -0.28 -2.99
C LEU A 45 -4.73 0.92 -3.43
N ALA A 46 -5.97 0.68 -3.86
CA ALA A 46 -6.88 1.74 -4.27
C ALA A 46 -7.23 2.69 -3.12
N ALA A 47 -7.47 2.15 -1.92
CA ALA A 47 -7.76 2.95 -0.74
C ALA A 47 -6.55 3.84 -0.35
N TRP A 48 -5.33 3.30 -0.36
CA TRP A 48 -4.12 4.10 -0.09
C TRP A 48 -3.82 5.13 -1.17
N ALA A 49 -4.09 4.84 -2.44
CA ALA A 49 -4.00 5.83 -3.51
C ALA A 49 -5.01 6.97 -3.30
N ALA A 50 -6.24 6.65 -2.89
CA ALA A 50 -7.25 7.64 -2.57
C ALA A 50 -6.86 8.49 -1.33
N VAL A 51 -6.31 7.88 -0.28
CA VAL A 51 -5.75 8.62 0.88
C VAL A 51 -4.66 9.59 0.44
N ALA A 52 -3.72 9.13 -0.40
CA ALA A 52 -2.65 10.00 -0.91
C ALA A 52 -3.20 11.18 -1.71
N LEU A 53 -4.21 10.96 -2.56
CA LEU A 53 -4.87 12.03 -3.32
C LEU A 53 -5.57 13.04 -2.41
N VAL A 54 -6.27 12.57 -1.37
CA VAL A 54 -6.91 13.47 -0.39
C VAL A 54 -5.87 14.29 0.37
N VAL A 55 -4.79 13.66 0.86
CA VAL A 55 -3.70 14.37 1.57
C VAL A 55 -3.03 15.40 0.67
N LEU A 56 -2.73 15.05 -0.59
CA LEU A 56 -2.17 15.99 -1.56
C LEU A 56 -3.15 17.13 -1.88
N GLY A 57 -4.45 16.83 -1.99
CA GLY A 57 -5.49 17.81 -2.18
C GLY A 57 -5.56 18.83 -1.02
N ILE A 58 -5.54 18.34 0.22
CA ILE A 58 -5.49 19.19 1.41
C ILE A 58 -4.23 20.04 1.41
N ALA A 59 -3.06 19.44 1.16
CA ALA A 59 -1.79 20.16 1.08
C ALA A 59 -1.81 21.27 0.02
N ALA A 60 -2.38 20.99 -1.15
CA ALA A 60 -2.55 21.97 -2.21
C ALA A 60 -3.48 23.12 -1.79
N VAL A 61 -4.61 22.81 -1.15
CA VAL A 61 -5.54 23.82 -0.62
C VAL A 61 -4.84 24.72 0.42
N VAL A 62 -4.11 24.12 1.36
CA VAL A 62 -3.33 24.88 2.36
C VAL A 62 -2.27 25.74 1.70
N ALA A 63 -1.54 25.19 0.72
CA ALA A 63 -0.49 25.95 0.03
C ALA A 63 -1.04 27.12 -0.79
N LEU A 64 -2.18 26.93 -1.49
CA LEU A 64 -2.80 27.97 -2.30
C LEU A 64 -3.49 29.06 -1.47
N ASN A 65 -3.89 28.75 -0.24
CA ASN A 65 -4.57 29.66 0.67
C ASN A 65 -3.76 29.88 1.96
N TYR A 66 -2.43 29.82 1.85
CA TYR A 66 -1.53 29.79 3.02
C TYR A 66 -1.78 30.94 3.99
N ASP A 67 -1.87 32.19 3.50
CA ASP A 67 -2.08 33.38 4.33
C ASP A 67 -3.42 33.30 5.08
N ALA A 68 -4.52 32.95 4.38
CA ALA A 68 -5.84 32.83 4.99
C ALA A 68 -5.90 31.70 6.03
N VAL A 69 -5.25 30.58 5.78
CA VAL A 69 -5.17 29.44 6.72
C VAL A 69 -4.34 29.85 7.94
N ARG A 70 -3.23 30.54 7.72
CA ARG A 70 -2.37 31.04 8.79
C ARG A 70 -3.11 32.02 9.69
N ASP A 71 -3.79 33.02 9.12
CA ASP A 71 -4.56 34.03 9.87
C ASP A 71 -5.68 33.38 10.70
N ALA A 72 -6.39 32.39 10.14
CA ALA A 72 -7.40 31.65 10.85
C ALA A 72 -6.83 30.86 12.03
N LEU A 73 -5.68 30.18 11.84
CA LEU A 73 -4.99 29.43 12.90
C LEU A 73 -4.43 30.36 13.97
N GLU A 74 -3.81 31.49 13.59
CA GLU A 74 -3.31 32.50 14.54
C GLU A 74 -4.45 33.05 15.40
N THR A 75 -5.63 33.29 14.80
CA THR A 75 -6.83 33.72 15.52
C THR A 75 -7.29 32.66 16.52
N THR A 76 -7.29 31.39 16.15
CA THR A 76 -7.69 30.29 17.02
C THR A 76 -6.71 30.11 18.17
N VAL A 77 -5.41 30.06 17.88
CA VAL A 77 -4.35 29.93 18.91
C VAL A 77 -4.36 31.09 19.86
N SER A 78 -4.57 32.35 19.39
CA SER A 78 -4.64 33.53 20.25
C SER A 78 -5.85 33.53 21.20
N LYS A 79 -6.97 32.94 20.79
CA LYS A 79 -8.14 32.80 21.68
C LYS A 79 -7.88 31.79 22.80
N ASP A 80 -7.21 30.68 22.46
CA ASP A 80 -6.92 29.62 23.43
C ASP A 80 -5.77 29.96 24.38
N SER A 81 -4.84 30.81 23.93
CA SER A 81 -3.61 31.18 24.66
C SER A 81 -3.69 32.63 25.13
N SER A 82 -4.55 32.92 26.10
CA SER A 82 -4.66 34.25 26.70
C SER A 82 -3.33 34.64 27.40
N GLY A 83 -2.54 35.48 26.75
CA GLY A 83 -1.24 35.96 27.25
C GLY A 83 -0.01 35.60 26.39
N ALA A 84 -0.18 34.84 25.34
CA ALA A 84 0.90 34.58 24.39
C ALA A 84 1.20 35.82 23.54
N THR A 85 2.47 36.05 23.26
CA THR A 85 2.91 37.13 22.35
C THR A 85 2.60 36.77 20.90
N ALA A 86 2.42 37.75 20.02
CA ALA A 86 2.20 37.54 18.60
C ALA A 86 3.28 36.65 17.94
N THR A 87 4.52 36.74 18.39
CA THR A 87 5.61 35.92 17.90
C THR A 87 5.44 34.45 18.30
N GLU A 88 5.08 34.18 19.56
CA GLU A 88 4.86 32.81 20.03
C GLU A 88 3.67 32.14 19.32
N VAL A 89 2.62 32.91 19.03
CA VAL A 89 1.47 32.43 18.25
C VAL A 89 1.90 32.06 16.82
N ALA A 90 2.64 32.95 16.14
CA ALA A 90 3.12 32.72 14.77
C ALA A 90 4.07 31.51 14.68
N ASP A 91 4.98 31.37 15.67
CA ASP A 91 5.88 30.21 15.74
C ASP A 91 5.11 28.90 15.98
N THR A 92 4.13 28.93 16.88
CA THR A 92 3.27 27.77 17.16
C THR A 92 2.52 27.31 15.91
N VAL A 93 1.92 28.24 15.17
CA VAL A 93 1.20 27.94 13.91
C VAL A 93 2.17 27.35 12.87
N THR A 94 3.36 27.97 12.72
CA THR A 94 4.36 27.49 11.76
C THR A 94 4.81 26.06 12.09
N VAL A 95 5.14 25.78 13.35
CA VAL A 95 5.55 24.45 13.82
C VAL A 95 4.42 23.43 13.63
N THR A 96 3.17 23.82 13.90
CA THR A 96 2.02 22.94 13.73
C THR A 96 1.78 22.57 12.26
N VAL A 97 1.84 23.53 11.35
CA VAL A 97 1.66 23.31 9.91
C VAL A 97 2.80 22.44 9.35
N LEU A 98 4.05 22.78 9.66
CA LEU A 98 5.20 21.99 9.20
C LEU A 98 5.23 20.59 9.82
N GLY A 99 4.90 20.48 11.10
CA GLY A 99 4.81 19.22 11.82
C GLY A 99 3.74 18.31 11.23
N SER A 100 2.56 18.84 10.94
CA SER A 100 1.46 18.06 10.31
C SER A 100 1.85 17.59 8.90
N ALA A 101 2.52 18.44 8.12
CA ALA A 101 3.03 18.05 6.81
C ALA A 101 4.09 16.94 6.90
N ALA A 102 5.03 17.04 7.85
CA ALA A 102 6.04 16.01 8.08
C ALA A 102 5.42 14.68 8.50
N VAL A 103 4.42 14.70 9.39
CA VAL A 103 3.67 13.49 9.80
C VAL A 103 2.97 12.88 8.59
N ALA A 104 2.28 13.68 7.77
CA ALA A 104 1.58 13.20 6.58
C ALA A 104 2.53 12.52 5.59
N VAL A 105 3.68 13.13 5.29
CA VAL A 105 4.71 12.55 4.42
C VAL A 105 5.24 11.24 5.00
N THR A 106 5.55 11.22 6.30
CA THR A 106 6.05 10.00 6.98
C THR A 106 5.05 8.85 6.88
N LEU A 107 3.77 9.11 7.14
CA LEU A 107 2.71 8.11 7.07
C LEU A 107 2.53 7.56 5.64
N LEU A 108 2.59 8.43 4.62
CA LEU A 108 2.55 8.00 3.22
C LEU A 108 3.76 7.16 2.83
N LEU A 109 4.96 7.50 3.31
CA LEU A 109 6.16 6.70 3.09
C LEU A 109 6.06 5.31 3.75
N VAL A 110 5.61 5.25 5.01
CA VAL A 110 5.40 3.99 5.72
C VAL A 110 4.36 3.12 5.00
N ALA A 111 3.27 3.72 4.52
CA ALA A 111 2.28 3.02 3.72
C ALA A 111 2.87 2.51 2.39
N GLY A 112 3.68 3.31 1.71
CA GLY A 112 4.39 2.91 0.49
C GLY A 112 5.32 1.70 0.71
N VAL A 113 6.08 1.71 1.81
CA VAL A 113 6.89 0.55 2.22
C VAL A 113 6.01 -0.66 2.51
N GLY A 114 4.91 -0.48 3.24
CA GLY A 114 3.94 -1.55 3.52
C GLY A 114 3.37 -2.17 2.25
N LEU A 115 2.99 -1.35 1.26
CA LEU A 115 2.49 -1.81 -0.04
C LEU A 115 3.57 -2.55 -0.84
N SER A 116 4.82 -2.07 -0.81
CA SER A 116 5.95 -2.73 -1.46
C SER A 116 6.21 -4.13 -0.86
N LEU A 117 6.17 -4.24 0.47
CA LEU A 117 6.30 -5.51 1.17
C LEU A 117 5.10 -6.45 0.89
N ALA A 118 3.90 -5.89 0.72
CA ALA A 118 2.70 -6.65 0.39
C ALA A 118 2.79 -7.24 -1.03
N SER A 119 3.33 -6.50 -2.00
CA SER A 119 3.59 -7.00 -3.35
C SER A 119 4.60 -8.16 -3.34
N ALA A 120 5.59 -8.12 -2.43
CA ALA A 120 6.55 -9.20 -2.18
C ALA A 120 6.00 -10.34 -1.29
N ARG A 121 4.70 -10.34 -0.99
CA ARG A 121 3.99 -11.35 -0.18
C ARG A 121 4.57 -11.57 1.23
N LYS A 122 5.22 -10.56 1.81
CA LYS A 122 5.79 -10.65 3.16
C LYS A 122 4.69 -10.48 4.23
N THR A 123 4.73 -11.30 5.27
CA THR A 123 3.70 -11.29 6.34
C THR A 123 3.68 -9.97 7.12
N LEU A 124 4.85 -9.34 7.31
CA LEU A 124 4.98 -8.05 8.01
C LEU A 124 4.24 -6.90 7.32
N ALA A 125 4.01 -7.00 6.00
CA ALA A 125 3.32 -5.96 5.24
C ALA A 125 1.94 -5.61 5.80
N GLY A 126 1.16 -6.61 6.19
CA GLY A 126 -0.18 -6.40 6.74
C GLY A 126 -0.15 -5.66 8.08
N ILE A 127 0.80 -5.97 8.96
CA ILE A 127 0.96 -5.30 10.25
C ILE A 127 1.35 -3.83 10.03
N ILE A 128 2.31 -3.57 9.13
CA ILE A 128 2.75 -2.21 8.81
C ILE A 128 1.58 -1.39 8.25
N LEU A 129 0.82 -1.94 7.31
CA LEU A 129 -0.34 -1.26 6.72
C LEU A 129 -1.46 -1.01 7.72
N LEU A 130 -1.68 -1.94 8.67
CA LEU A 130 -2.65 -1.78 9.73
C LEU A 130 -2.26 -0.64 10.67
N ILE A 131 -1.01 -0.62 11.14
CA ILE A 131 -0.50 0.46 12.01
C ILE A 131 -0.52 1.80 11.26
N ALA A 132 -0.03 1.84 10.02
CA ALA A 132 -0.06 3.04 9.21
C ALA A 132 -1.49 3.58 9.00
N GLY A 133 -2.46 2.69 8.75
CA GLY A 133 -3.85 3.06 8.57
C GLY A 133 -4.49 3.64 9.83
N LEU A 134 -4.26 3.02 10.99
CA LEU A 134 -4.73 3.54 12.28
C LEU A 134 -4.09 4.89 12.60
N ALA A 135 -2.78 5.01 12.42
CA ALA A 135 -2.05 6.27 12.64
C ALA A 135 -2.54 7.37 11.69
N THR A 136 -2.80 7.05 10.42
CA THR A 136 -3.34 8.01 9.44
C THR A 136 -4.74 8.46 9.81
N ALA A 137 -5.63 7.54 10.20
CA ALA A 137 -6.96 7.89 10.66
C ALA A 137 -6.92 8.81 11.90
N GLY A 138 -6.08 8.48 12.88
CA GLY A 138 -5.86 9.31 14.07
C GLY A 138 -5.30 10.70 13.72
N ALA A 139 -4.30 10.77 12.84
CA ALA A 139 -3.73 12.05 12.39
C ALA A 139 -4.76 12.92 11.65
N CYS A 140 -5.60 12.31 10.78
CA CYS A 140 -6.68 13.03 10.12
C CYS A 140 -7.72 13.57 11.09
N MET A 141 -8.08 12.80 12.13
CA MET A 141 -9.00 13.25 13.17
C MET A 141 -8.43 14.39 14.00
N LEU A 142 -7.15 14.30 14.39
CA LEU A 142 -6.46 15.39 15.07
C LEU A 142 -6.38 16.65 14.19
N PHE A 143 -5.99 16.49 12.93
CA PHE A 143 -5.95 17.62 12.00
C PHE A 143 -7.34 18.29 11.85
N TRP A 144 -8.39 17.48 11.79
CA TRP A 144 -9.75 17.98 11.73
C TRP A 144 -10.11 18.84 12.96
N THR A 145 -9.73 18.43 14.17
CA THR A 145 -9.99 19.22 15.39
C THR A 145 -9.26 20.57 15.38
N PHE A 146 -8.03 20.62 14.85
CA PHE A 146 -7.25 21.85 14.74
C PHE A 146 -7.75 22.80 13.63
N THR A 147 -8.34 22.25 12.57
CA THR A 147 -8.82 23.04 11.41
C THR A 147 -10.33 23.28 11.42
N ALA A 148 -11.03 22.88 12.48
CA ALA A 148 -12.49 23.02 12.56
C ALA A 148 -12.96 24.47 12.37
N ASP A 149 -12.26 25.44 12.98
CA ASP A 149 -12.58 26.87 12.89
C ASP A 149 -12.20 27.49 11.52
N ALA A 150 -11.25 26.88 10.80
CA ALA A 150 -10.87 27.24 9.45
C ALA A 150 -11.67 26.45 8.37
N GLY A 151 -12.65 25.67 8.81
CA GLY A 151 -13.35 24.69 7.96
C GLY A 151 -14.11 25.27 6.77
N ASP A 152 -14.53 26.53 6.85
CA ASP A 152 -15.27 27.20 5.77
C ASP A 152 -14.35 27.73 4.65
N LEU A 153 -13.03 27.73 4.85
CA LEU A 153 -12.06 28.09 3.83
C LEU A 153 -12.07 27.05 2.70
N ALA A 154 -11.83 27.55 1.49
CA ALA A 154 -11.78 26.73 0.27
C ALA A 154 -13.01 25.79 0.07
N ALA A 155 -14.22 26.37 0.20
CA ALA A 155 -15.50 25.67 0.01
C ALA A 155 -15.66 24.42 0.91
N GLY A 156 -15.13 24.47 2.14
CA GLY A 156 -15.26 23.40 3.12
C GLY A 156 -14.28 22.24 2.91
N ALA A 157 -13.26 22.38 2.07
CA ALA A 157 -12.29 21.34 1.81
C ALA A 157 -11.51 20.94 3.08
N LEU A 158 -11.20 21.90 3.96
CA LEU A 158 -10.54 21.66 5.24
C LEU A 158 -11.45 20.98 6.26
N ARG A 159 -12.78 21.16 6.14
CA ARG A 159 -13.77 20.51 7.00
C ARG A 159 -14.00 19.04 6.61
N TRP A 160 -14.16 18.76 5.32
CA TRP A 160 -14.53 17.43 4.83
C TRP A 160 -13.34 16.57 4.42
N GLY A 161 -12.25 17.19 3.97
CA GLY A 161 -11.06 16.49 3.51
C GLY A 161 -10.47 15.52 4.55
N PRO A 162 -10.20 15.95 5.79
CA PRO A 162 -9.66 15.07 6.82
C PRO A 162 -10.60 13.93 7.19
N LEU A 163 -11.93 14.15 7.22
CA LEU A 163 -12.92 13.11 7.48
C LEU A 163 -12.96 12.06 6.37
N LEU A 164 -12.87 12.49 5.11
CA LEU A 164 -12.73 11.57 3.96
C LEU A 164 -11.43 10.78 4.04
N GLY A 165 -10.32 11.44 4.40
CA GLY A 165 -9.03 10.79 4.61
C GLY A 165 -9.08 9.72 5.71
N ALA A 166 -9.71 10.04 6.85
CA ALA A 166 -9.90 9.09 7.95
C ALA A 166 -10.76 7.89 7.54
N GLY A 167 -11.86 8.13 6.82
CA GLY A 167 -12.74 7.06 6.32
C GLY A 167 -12.00 6.11 5.34
N LEU A 168 -11.26 6.67 4.40
CA LEU A 168 -10.45 5.88 3.46
C LEU A 168 -9.33 5.11 4.16
N ALA A 169 -8.66 5.71 5.15
CA ALA A 169 -7.66 5.03 5.96
C ALA A 169 -8.27 3.88 6.76
N ALA A 170 -9.48 4.03 7.30
CA ALA A 170 -10.21 2.96 7.97
C ALA A 170 -10.52 1.80 7.02
N ILE A 171 -10.98 2.09 5.79
CA ILE A 171 -11.21 1.07 4.76
C ILE A 171 -9.92 0.33 4.42
N ALA A 172 -8.80 1.06 4.23
CA ALA A 172 -7.49 0.47 3.96
C ALA A 172 -7.04 -0.45 5.10
N THR A 173 -7.26 -0.05 6.36
CA THR A 173 -6.96 -0.83 7.57
C THR A 173 -7.74 -2.13 7.62
N VAL A 174 -9.06 -2.07 7.41
CA VAL A 174 -9.94 -3.26 7.38
C VAL A 174 -9.52 -4.22 6.25
N ALA A 175 -9.25 -3.69 5.06
CA ALA A 175 -8.79 -4.51 3.93
C ALA A 175 -7.44 -5.18 4.21
N ALA A 176 -6.50 -4.49 4.84
CA ALA A 176 -5.22 -5.07 5.27
C ALA A 176 -5.41 -6.16 6.35
N GLY A 177 -6.29 -5.92 7.33
CA GLY A 177 -6.64 -6.88 8.39
C GLY A 177 -7.28 -8.16 7.84
N THR A 178 -8.21 -8.04 6.89
CA THR A 178 -8.84 -9.22 6.24
C THR A 178 -7.84 -10.03 5.43
N ALA A 179 -6.84 -9.40 4.84
CA ALA A 179 -5.76 -10.09 4.13
C ALA A 179 -4.85 -10.88 5.08
N LEU A 180 -4.66 -10.41 6.32
CA LEU A 180 -3.93 -11.12 7.37
C LEU A 180 -4.70 -12.33 7.91
N ALA A 181 -6.01 -12.19 8.13
CA ALA A 181 -6.85 -13.25 8.71
C ALA A 181 -7.06 -14.46 7.78
N ARG A 182 -6.78 -14.33 6.49
CA ARG A 182 -6.93 -15.41 5.49
C ARG A 182 -5.64 -16.22 5.24
N LYS A 183 -4.58 -15.96 5.99
CA LYS A 183 -3.33 -16.71 5.96
C LYS A 183 -3.25 -17.69 7.11
#